data_50dbbbdc4b2550a29d08a2aa42151925
#
_entry.id   50dbbbdc4b2550a29d08a2aa42151925
#
_cell.length_a   1.000
_cell.length_b   1.000
_cell.length_c   1.000
_cell.angle_alpha   90.00
_cell.angle_beta   90.00
_cell.angle_gamma   90.00
#
_symmetry.space_group_name_H-M   'P 1'
#
loop_
_entity.id
_entity.type
_entity.pdbx_description
1 polymer ?
#
loop_
_entity_poly.entity_id
_entity_poly.type
_entity_poly.pdbx_seq_one_letter_code
_entity_poly.pdbx_strand_id
1 'polypeptide(L)'
;VQFPLNKNIYTPGAVPIPNSGLSFIDWYLMEQERLQSLIRRYESPDEVPFFPDAVQKPILDSLAYPRILYPNDVNVNDKIKNFYIEKFLPKVCPDFGHGDRGVSQENYGSSATCDIACLQALSRRIHFGKFVAESKFQSEADKFTRLIRAGDRRAIGDAITNKAVEKKVLERLKLKAQTYGTDPSLGPDGWDQSKINVDAVVSMYEDFVIPLTKEVEVEYLMQRLEPVE
;
A
#
# COMPACT_ATOMS: atom_id res chain seq x y z
N VAL A 1 8.24 -10.57 8.66
CA VAL A 1 9.62 -11.10 8.61
C VAL A 1 9.66 -12.49 9.25
N GLN A 2 8.66 -13.32 8.97
CA GLN A 2 8.60 -14.69 9.47
C GLN A 2 9.33 -15.66 8.55
N PHE A 3 9.46 -15.30 7.27
CA PHE A 3 9.99 -16.17 6.23
C PHE A 3 11.15 -15.50 5.50
N PRO A 4 12.13 -16.27 5.04
CA PRO A 4 13.15 -15.77 4.13
C PRO A 4 12.50 -15.33 2.80
N LEU A 5 13.18 -14.47 2.05
CA LEU A 5 12.73 -14.02 0.75
C LEU A 5 12.61 -15.20 -0.24
N ASN A 6 11.38 -15.53 -0.63
CA ASN A 6 11.11 -16.58 -1.60
C ASN A 6 10.91 -15.99 -3.00
N LYS A 7 11.99 -15.92 -3.79
CA LYS A 7 11.99 -15.30 -5.12
C LYS A 7 11.06 -15.96 -6.11
N ASN A 8 10.77 -17.26 -5.95
CA ASN A 8 9.93 -18.00 -6.89
C ASN A 8 8.50 -17.48 -6.92
N ILE A 9 7.96 -16.98 -5.80
CA ILE A 9 6.57 -16.50 -5.76
C ILE A 9 6.37 -15.20 -6.55
N TYR A 10 7.44 -14.44 -6.81
CA TYR A 10 7.38 -13.16 -7.55
C TYR A 10 7.78 -13.33 -9.02
N THR A 11 8.28 -14.50 -9.40
CA THR A 11 8.77 -14.75 -10.76
C THR A 11 7.68 -15.45 -11.59
N PRO A 12 7.21 -14.84 -12.71
CA PRO A 12 6.25 -15.50 -13.59
C PRO A 12 6.76 -16.87 -14.05
N GLY A 13 5.89 -17.88 -13.94
CA GLY A 13 6.19 -19.25 -14.38
C GLY A 13 7.14 -20.05 -13.47
N ALA A 14 7.75 -19.47 -12.43
CA ALA A 14 8.58 -20.21 -11.49
C ALA A 14 7.77 -21.19 -10.63
N VAL A 15 6.52 -20.83 -10.31
CA VAL A 15 5.53 -21.74 -9.71
C VAL A 15 4.51 -22.07 -10.79
N PRO A 16 4.37 -23.35 -11.20
CA PRO A 16 3.41 -23.71 -12.24
C PRO A 16 1.97 -23.55 -11.74
N ILE A 17 1.23 -22.67 -12.38
CA ILE A 17 -0.18 -22.43 -12.11
C ILE A 17 -0.96 -22.82 -13.36
N PRO A 18 -1.92 -23.75 -13.28
CA PRO A 18 -2.69 -24.16 -14.45
C PRO A 18 -3.41 -22.99 -15.11
N ASN A 19 -3.26 -22.87 -16.43
CA ASN A 19 -3.91 -21.84 -17.26
C ASN A 19 -3.56 -20.38 -16.90
N SER A 20 -2.43 -20.15 -16.23
CA SER A 20 -1.97 -18.80 -15.88
C SER A 20 -0.49 -18.60 -16.21
N GLY A 21 -0.15 -17.45 -16.79
CA GLY A 21 1.24 -17.00 -16.99
C GLY A 21 1.72 -16.03 -15.90
N LEU A 22 0.90 -15.79 -14.87
CA LEU A 22 1.22 -14.87 -13.79
C LEU A 22 2.27 -15.45 -12.83
N SER A 23 2.88 -14.58 -12.03
CA SER A 23 3.61 -15.02 -10.84
C SER A 23 2.63 -15.60 -9.82
N PHE A 24 3.12 -16.40 -8.87
CA PHE A 24 2.27 -16.99 -7.85
C PHE A 24 1.57 -15.93 -6.98
N ILE A 25 2.29 -14.86 -6.63
CA ILE A 25 1.71 -13.78 -5.83
C ILE A 25 0.65 -13.00 -6.62
N ASP A 26 0.90 -12.72 -7.91
CA ASP A 26 -0.07 -12.00 -8.74
C ASP A 26 -1.35 -12.80 -8.94
N TRP A 27 -1.21 -14.09 -9.24
CA TRP A 27 -2.37 -14.98 -9.36
C TRP A 27 -3.16 -15.06 -8.06
N TYR A 28 -2.47 -15.26 -6.93
CA TYR A 28 -3.14 -15.39 -5.64
C TYR A 28 -3.80 -14.09 -5.21
N LEU A 29 -3.14 -12.94 -5.38
CA LEU A 29 -3.71 -11.63 -5.12
C LEU A 29 -4.94 -11.37 -5.99
N MET A 30 -4.87 -11.65 -7.29
CA MET A 30 -5.99 -11.51 -8.22
C MET A 30 -7.21 -12.35 -7.80
N GLU A 31 -7.01 -13.62 -7.47
CA GLU A 31 -8.09 -14.51 -7.02
C GLU A 31 -8.67 -14.07 -5.67
N GLN A 32 -7.82 -13.60 -4.78
CA GLN A 32 -8.26 -13.07 -3.50
C GLN A 32 -9.07 -11.78 -3.67
N GLU A 33 -8.66 -10.87 -4.55
CA GLU A 33 -9.40 -9.65 -4.85
C GLU A 33 -10.75 -9.96 -5.51
N ARG A 34 -10.80 -10.94 -6.41
CA ARG A 34 -12.04 -11.42 -7.00
C ARG A 34 -13.03 -11.90 -5.92
N LEU A 35 -12.57 -12.68 -4.95
CA LEU A 35 -13.41 -13.13 -3.84
C LEU A 35 -13.83 -11.96 -2.93
N GLN A 36 -12.89 -11.07 -2.62
CA GLN A 36 -13.15 -9.90 -1.77
C GLN A 36 -14.14 -8.91 -2.40
N SER A 37 -14.16 -8.81 -3.73
CA SER A 37 -15.14 -7.97 -4.44
C SER A 37 -16.57 -8.46 -4.23
N LEU A 38 -16.79 -9.79 -4.20
CA LEU A 38 -18.11 -10.38 -3.96
C LEU A 38 -18.71 -10.00 -2.60
N ILE A 39 -17.87 -9.68 -1.62
CA ILE A 39 -18.28 -9.24 -0.27
C ILE A 39 -18.18 -7.72 -0.08
N ARG A 40 -18.19 -6.95 -1.17
CA ARG A 40 -18.22 -5.48 -1.20
C ARG A 40 -16.93 -4.77 -0.73
N ARG A 41 -15.77 -5.42 -0.69
CA ARG A 41 -14.55 -4.75 -0.24
C ARG A 41 -14.26 -3.48 -1.05
N TYR A 42 -14.39 -3.56 -2.37
CA TYR A 42 -14.05 -2.45 -3.28
C TYR A 42 -15.19 -1.45 -3.51
N GLU A 43 -16.32 -1.58 -2.80
CA GLU A 43 -17.30 -0.49 -2.65
C GLU A 43 -16.82 0.55 -1.63
N SER A 44 -15.84 0.20 -0.77
CA SER A 44 -15.23 1.14 0.17
C SER A 44 -14.26 2.06 -0.56
N PRO A 45 -14.39 3.39 -0.43
CA PRO A 45 -13.59 4.35 -1.20
C PRO A 45 -12.11 4.42 -0.80
N ASP A 46 -11.71 3.74 0.28
CA ASP A 46 -10.33 3.60 0.71
C ASP A 46 -9.66 2.28 0.25
N GLU A 47 -10.42 1.40 -0.39
CA GLU A 47 -9.92 0.15 -0.94
C GLU A 47 -9.79 0.23 -2.46
N VAL A 48 -8.58 0.08 -2.97
CA VAL A 48 -8.26 0.13 -4.39
C VAL A 48 -7.65 -1.21 -4.82
N PRO A 49 -8.23 -1.92 -5.81
CA PRO A 49 -7.71 -3.21 -6.23
C PRO A 49 -6.42 -3.09 -7.02
N PHE A 50 -5.54 -4.09 -6.90
CA PHE A 50 -4.37 -4.28 -7.76
C PHE A 50 -4.76 -4.81 -9.15
N PHE A 51 -5.85 -5.58 -9.22
CA PHE A 51 -6.39 -6.17 -10.44
C PHE A 51 -7.83 -5.69 -10.66
N PRO A 52 -8.06 -4.47 -11.15
CA PRO A 52 -9.41 -3.93 -11.37
C PRO A 52 -10.29 -4.84 -12.25
N ASP A 53 -9.69 -5.49 -13.25
CA ASP A 53 -10.41 -6.38 -14.17
C ASP A 53 -10.91 -7.68 -13.50
N ALA A 54 -10.37 -8.04 -12.33
CA ALA A 54 -10.83 -9.19 -11.56
C ALA A 54 -12.02 -8.87 -10.64
N VAL A 55 -12.33 -7.59 -10.44
CA VAL A 55 -13.40 -7.14 -9.57
C VAL A 55 -14.77 -7.51 -10.17
N GLN A 56 -15.61 -8.15 -9.38
CA GLN A 56 -16.95 -8.60 -9.77
C GLN A 56 -18.02 -7.84 -9.00
N LYS A 57 -19.25 -7.88 -9.54
CA LYS A 57 -20.40 -7.33 -8.83
C LYS A 57 -20.61 -8.09 -7.52
N PRO A 58 -20.78 -7.41 -6.38
CA PRO A 58 -21.05 -8.05 -5.10
C PRO A 58 -22.29 -8.93 -5.13
N ILE A 59 -22.26 -10.02 -4.34
CA ILE A 59 -23.43 -10.88 -4.08
C ILE A 59 -24.36 -10.28 -3.01
N LEU A 60 -23.87 -9.30 -2.27
CA LEU A 60 -24.59 -8.57 -1.24
C LEU A 60 -25.15 -7.27 -1.82
N ASP A 61 -26.30 -6.80 -1.31
CA ASP A 61 -26.86 -5.53 -1.72
C ASP A 61 -25.92 -4.38 -1.42
N SER A 62 -25.85 -3.39 -2.31
CA SER A 62 -25.01 -2.20 -2.13
C SER A 62 -25.42 -1.41 -0.90
N LEU A 63 -24.42 -0.86 -0.21
CA LEU A 63 -24.65 -0.01 0.95
C LEU A 63 -24.89 1.44 0.49
N ALA A 64 -25.90 2.08 1.07
CA ALA A 64 -26.19 3.48 0.81
C ALA A 64 -25.25 4.36 1.65
N TYR A 65 -24.07 4.67 1.13
CA TYR A 65 -23.16 5.64 1.73
C TYR A 65 -23.26 7.00 1.01
N PRO A 66 -23.14 8.11 1.76
CA PRO A 66 -22.92 9.39 1.11
C PRO A 66 -21.61 9.35 0.32
N ARG A 67 -21.62 9.93 -0.88
CA ARG A 67 -20.39 10.04 -1.67
C ARG A 67 -19.42 10.99 -0.97
N ILE A 68 -18.35 10.48 -0.40
CA ILE A 68 -17.32 11.25 0.33
C ILE A 68 -16.27 11.79 -0.64
N LEU A 69 -15.84 10.95 -1.60
CA LEU A 69 -14.83 11.31 -2.59
C LEU A 69 -15.49 11.69 -3.92
N TYR A 70 -14.86 12.63 -4.63
CA TYR A 70 -15.17 12.90 -6.01
C TYR A 70 -14.76 11.70 -6.89
N PRO A 71 -15.49 11.39 -7.98
CA PRO A 71 -15.10 10.34 -8.89
C PRO A 71 -13.67 10.56 -9.41
N ASN A 72 -12.87 9.52 -9.40
CA ASN A 72 -11.48 9.53 -9.84
C ASN A 72 -11.01 8.12 -10.19
N ASP A 73 -9.96 8.02 -11.01
CA ASP A 73 -9.34 6.76 -11.42
C ASP A 73 -7.94 6.57 -10.81
N VAL A 74 -7.57 7.36 -9.80
CA VAL A 74 -6.25 7.33 -9.20
C VAL A 74 -5.99 5.97 -8.56
N ASN A 75 -5.04 5.22 -9.15
CA ASN A 75 -4.55 3.94 -8.69
C ASN A 75 -3.03 3.87 -8.87
N VAL A 76 -2.29 3.72 -7.78
CA VAL A 76 -0.82 3.64 -7.76
C VAL A 76 -0.31 2.26 -7.32
N ASN A 77 -1.15 1.23 -7.39
CA ASN A 77 -0.84 -0.10 -6.89
C ASN A 77 0.35 -0.75 -7.61
N ASP A 78 0.55 -0.50 -8.91
CA ASP A 78 1.72 -1.00 -9.63
C ASP A 78 3.03 -0.45 -9.04
N LYS A 79 3.06 0.85 -8.69
CA LYS A 79 4.22 1.46 -8.04
C LYS A 79 4.44 0.85 -6.65
N ILE A 80 3.36 0.59 -5.90
CA ILE A 80 3.42 -0.05 -4.58
C ILE A 80 4.00 -1.45 -4.68
N LYS A 81 3.48 -2.28 -5.59
CA LYS A 81 3.93 -3.66 -5.78
C LYS A 81 5.40 -3.72 -6.20
N ASN A 82 5.80 -2.92 -7.19
CA ASN A 82 7.17 -2.90 -7.67
C ASN A 82 8.15 -2.47 -6.57
N PHE A 83 7.84 -1.40 -5.85
CA PHE A 83 8.67 -0.98 -4.72
C PHE A 83 8.76 -2.05 -3.62
N TYR A 84 7.62 -2.66 -3.28
CA TYR A 84 7.56 -3.69 -2.25
C TYR A 84 8.47 -4.86 -2.57
N ILE A 85 8.35 -5.40 -3.78
CA ILE A 85 9.12 -6.58 -4.21
C ILE A 85 10.60 -6.25 -4.43
N GLU A 86 10.91 -5.14 -5.11
CA GLU A 86 12.27 -4.84 -5.56
C GLU A 86 13.13 -4.14 -4.52
N LYS A 87 12.52 -3.35 -3.63
CA LYS A 87 13.25 -2.46 -2.72
C LYS A 87 13.04 -2.77 -1.25
N PHE A 88 11.81 -3.11 -0.85
CA PHE A 88 11.48 -3.30 0.56
C PHE A 88 11.78 -4.71 1.04
N LEU A 89 11.26 -5.74 0.37
CA LEU A 89 11.47 -7.14 0.78
C LEU A 89 12.94 -7.51 0.93
N PRO A 90 13.87 -7.14 0.02
CA PRO A 90 15.28 -7.44 0.18
C PRO A 90 15.94 -6.81 1.42
N LYS A 91 15.36 -5.73 1.95
CA LYS A 91 15.87 -5.05 3.16
C LYS A 91 15.33 -5.64 4.45
N VAL A 92 14.14 -6.23 4.43
CA VAL A 92 13.44 -6.72 5.64
C VAL A 92 13.46 -8.23 5.77
N CYS A 93 13.58 -8.97 4.66
CA CYS A 93 13.71 -10.42 4.69
C CYS A 93 15.17 -10.77 4.79
N PRO A 94 15.60 -11.38 5.89
CA PRO A 94 17.00 -11.76 6.05
C PRO A 94 17.37 -12.82 5.00
N ASP A 95 18.50 -12.61 4.36
CA ASP A 95 19.20 -13.67 3.64
C ASP A 95 19.93 -14.50 4.69
N PHE A 96 19.38 -15.65 5.05
CA PHE A 96 19.98 -16.52 6.06
C PHE A 96 21.26 -17.23 5.58
N GLY A 97 21.78 -16.89 4.40
CA GLY A 97 23.00 -17.48 3.85
C GLY A 97 22.94 -19.00 3.65
N HIS A 98 21.76 -19.59 3.77
CA HIS A 98 21.52 -21.02 3.72
C HIS A 98 20.76 -21.36 2.45
N GLY A 99 21.46 -21.33 1.32
CA GLY A 99 21.07 -21.91 0.02
C GLY A 99 19.56 -21.95 -0.26
N ASP A 100 18.97 -23.08 -0.27
CA ASP A 100 17.61 -23.30 -0.78
C ASP A 100 16.45 -22.93 0.15
N ARG A 101 16.65 -22.47 1.37
CA ARG A 101 15.54 -22.18 2.30
C ARG A 101 14.65 -21.03 1.84
N GLY A 102 15.19 -20.07 1.08
CA GLY A 102 14.45 -18.95 0.55
C GLY A 102 13.50 -19.30 -0.61
N VAL A 103 13.70 -20.46 -1.24
CA VAL A 103 12.89 -20.94 -2.38
C VAL A 103 12.10 -22.21 -2.04
N SER A 104 11.98 -22.53 -0.75
CA SER A 104 11.24 -23.71 -0.29
C SER A 104 9.77 -23.62 -0.69
N GLN A 105 9.27 -24.69 -1.35
CA GLN A 105 7.87 -24.78 -1.78
C GLN A 105 6.90 -24.77 -0.61
N GLU A 106 7.31 -25.25 0.55
CA GLU A 106 6.51 -25.28 1.78
C GLU A 106 6.05 -23.89 2.23
N ASN A 107 6.76 -22.83 1.86
CA ASN A 107 6.49 -21.46 2.28
C ASN A 107 5.75 -20.62 1.23
N TYR A 108 5.44 -21.14 0.05
CA TYR A 108 4.79 -20.35 -1.00
C TYR A 108 3.50 -19.68 -0.53
N GLY A 109 2.56 -20.47 0.02
CA GLY A 109 1.28 -19.97 0.49
C GLY A 109 1.40 -19.01 1.65
N SER A 110 2.24 -19.35 2.66
CA SER A 110 2.40 -18.52 3.85
C SER A 110 3.07 -17.19 3.54
N SER A 111 4.13 -17.20 2.73
CA SER A 111 4.81 -15.97 2.30
C SER A 111 3.90 -15.08 1.48
N ALA A 112 3.22 -15.63 0.47
CA ALA A 112 2.30 -14.87 -0.37
C ALA A 112 1.13 -14.28 0.44
N THR A 113 0.58 -15.00 1.40
CA THR A 113 -0.48 -14.50 2.28
C THR A 113 -0.02 -13.28 3.09
N CYS A 114 1.18 -13.34 3.67
CA CYS A 114 1.76 -12.23 4.42
C CYS A 114 2.02 -11.02 3.52
N ASP A 115 2.57 -11.25 2.33
CA ASP A 115 2.90 -10.18 1.39
C ASP A 115 1.65 -9.51 0.84
N ILE A 116 0.62 -10.27 0.50
CA ILE A 116 -0.67 -9.73 0.04
C ILE A 116 -1.29 -8.85 1.12
N ALA A 117 -1.28 -9.31 2.38
CA ALA A 117 -1.77 -8.50 3.49
C ALA A 117 -0.99 -7.17 3.62
N CYS A 118 0.33 -7.19 3.47
CA CYS A 118 1.16 -5.99 3.46
C CYS A 118 0.85 -5.09 2.25
N LEU A 119 0.76 -5.64 1.05
CA LEU A 119 0.45 -4.88 -0.16
C LEU A 119 -0.91 -4.19 -0.06
N GLN A 120 -1.95 -4.90 0.37
CA GLN A 120 -3.29 -4.32 0.55
C GLN A 120 -3.32 -3.26 1.65
N ALA A 121 -2.58 -3.45 2.75
CA ALA A 121 -2.45 -2.44 3.80
C ALA A 121 -1.71 -1.19 3.33
N LEU A 122 -0.64 -1.34 2.53
CA LEU A 122 0.09 -0.22 1.92
C LEU A 122 -0.78 0.53 0.91
N SER A 123 -1.50 -0.20 0.05
CA SER A 123 -2.45 0.37 -0.90
C SER A 123 -3.47 1.26 -0.19
N ARG A 124 -4.17 0.69 0.78
CA ARG A 124 -5.14 1.42 1.59
C ARG A 124 -4.54 2.65 2.28
N ARG A 125 -3.36 2.50 2.89
CA ARG A 125 -2.67 3.60 3.58
C ARG A 125 -2.30 4.76 2.64
N ILE A 126 -1.86 4.44 1.43
CA ILE A 126 -1.43 5.43 0.44
C ILE A 126 -2.64 6.09 -0.22
N HIS A 127 -3.62 5.31 -0.66
CA HIS A 127 -4.83 5.84 -1.28
C HIS A 127 -5.73 6.62 -0.30
N PHE A 128 -5.57 6.44 1.01
CA PHE A 128 -6.22 7.29 2.02
C PHE A 128 -5.86 8.78 1.86
N GLY A 129 -4.79 9.10 1.15
CA GLY A 129 -4.44 10.45 0.73
C GLY A 129 -5.59 11.18 0.01
N LYS A 130 -6.44 10.46 -0.73
CA LYS A 130 -7.63 11.04 -1.39
C LYS A 130 -8.56 11.75 -0.40
N PHE A 131 -8.77 11.18 0.80
CA PHE A 131 -9.61 11.79 1.83
C PHE A 131 -8.96 13.04 2.44
N VAL A 132 -7.64 13.02 2.60
CA VAL A 132 -6.88 14.19 3.07
C VAL A 132 -6.98 15.32 2.04
N ALA A 133 -6.81 14.99 0.76
CA ALA A 133 -6.92 15.91 -0.35
C ALA A 133 -8.33 16.53 -0.46
N GLU A 134 -9.37 15.69 -0.36
CA GLU A 134 -10.77 16.19 -0.39
C GLU A 134 -11.07 17.09 0.80
N SER A 135 -10.63 16.72 2.01
CA SER A 135 -10.82 17.57 3.19
C SER A 135 -10.14 18.93 3.03
N LYS A 136 -8.94 18.97 2.44
CA LYS A 136 -8.24 20.23 2.16
C LYS A 136 -8.93 21.04 1.07
N PHE A 137 -9.40 20.38 0.01
CA PHE A 137 -10.19 21.05 -1.03
C PHE A 137 -11.43 21.71 -0.43
N GLN A 138 -12.19 21.01 0.40
CA GLN A 138 -13.40 21.55 1.03
C GLN A 138 -13.09 22.71 1.97
N SER A 139 -11.96 22.71 2.67
CA SER A 139 -11.58 23.79 3.58
C SER A 139 -11.03 25.03 2.88
N GLU A 140 -10.43 24.91 1.69
CA GLU A 140 -9.77 25.99 0.93
C GLU A 140 -10.17 25.95 -0.56
N ALA A 141 -11.46 25.78 -0.87
CA ALA A 141 -11.97 25.50 -2.23
C ALA A 141 -11.48 26.50 -3.28
N ASP A 142 -11.53 27.81 -2.99
CA ASP A 142 -11.11 28.85 -3.93
C ASP A 142 -9.62 28.78 -4.29
N LYS A 143 -8.79 28.44 -3.31
CA LYS A 143 -7.35 28.28 -3.50
C LYS A 143 -7.05 27.07 -4.40
N PHE A 144 -7.58 25.91 -4.04
CA PHE A 144 -7.34 24.69 -4.82
C PHE A 144 -7.96 24.78 -6.22
N THR A 145 -9.16 25.35 -6.37
CA THR A 145 -9.78 25.58 -7.68
C THR A 145 -8.87 26.39 -8.60
N ARG A 146 -8.24 27.46 -8.09
CA ARG A 146 -7.29 28.26 -8.89
C ARG A 146 -6.06 27.46 -9.30
N LEU A 147 -5.48 26.69 -8.36
CA LEU A 147 -4.28 25.87 -8.62
C LEU A 147 -4.57 24.74 -9.62
N ILE A 148 -5.72 24.08 -9.49
CA ILE A 148 -6.15 23.00 -10.39
C ILE A 148 -6.37 23.57 -11.81
N ARG A 149 -7.07 24.70 -11.95
CA ARG A 149 -7.29 25.35 -13.26
C ARG A 149 -6.01 25.84 -13.90
N ALA A 150 -5.02 26.21 -13.11
CA ALA A 150 -3.68 26.59 -13.59
C ALA A 150 -2.82 25.38 -13.96
N GLY A 151 -3.22 24.15 -13.62
CA GLY A 151 -2.42 22.94 -13.81
C GLY A 151 -1.17 22.88 -12.94
N ASP A 152 -1.11 23.68 -11.86
CA ASP A 152 0.10 23.85 -11.05
C ASP A 152 0.22 22.73 -9.98
N ARG A 153 0.63 21.56 -10.45
CA ARG A 153 0.86 20.37 -9.61
C ARG A 153 1.85 20.62 -8.48
N ARG A 154 2.87 21.46 -8.71
CA ARG A 154 3.89 21.77 -7.70
C ARG A 154 3.30 22.60 -6.57
N ALA A 155 2.58 23.66 -6.89
CA ALA A 155 1.93 24.50 -5.88
C ALA A 155 0.83 23.73 -5.11
N ILE A 156 0.12 22.79 -5.75
CA ILE A 156 -0.79 21.87 -5.07
C ILE A 156 0.00 21.01 -4.07
N GLY A 157 1.09 20.39 -4.50
CA GLY A 157 1.95 19.57 -3.65
C GLY A 157 2.50 20.33 -2.44
N ASP A 158 2.94 21.57 -2.63
CA ASP A 158 3.40 22.43 -1.55
C ASP A 158 2.26 22.81 -0.58
N ALA A 159 1.06 23.05 -1.11
CA ALA A 159 -0.12 23.40 -0.30
C ALA A 159 -0.64 22.24 0.57
N ILE A 160 -0.49 20.99 0.11
CA ILE A 160 -0.90 19.81 0.89
C ILE A 160 0.16 19.36 1.89
N THR A 161 1.42 19.75 1.72
CA THR A 161 2.53 19.29 2.54
C THR A 161 2.52 19.91 3.93
N ASN A 162 2.66 19.08 4.96
CA ASN A 162 2.88 19.52 6.34
C ASN A 162 4.06 18.75 6.96
N LYS A 163 5.27 19.32 6.86
CA LYS A 163 6.51 18.70 7.36
C LYS A 163 6.49 18.37 8.84
N ALA A 164 5.78 19.13 9.67
CA ALA A 164 5.68 18.87 11.10
C ALA A 164 4.83 17.61 11.38
N VAL A 165 3.77 17.40 10.60
CA VAL A 165 2.95 16.18 10.69
C VAL A 165 3.74 14.97 10.19
N GLU A 166 4.45 15.09 9.06
CA GLU A 166 5.29 14.02 8.52
C GLU A 166 6.32 13.56 9.54
N LYS A 167 7.04 14.48 10.16
CA LYS A 167 8.02 14.16 11.21
C LYS A 167 7.38 13.39 12.38
N LYS A 168 6.22 13.83 12.86
CA LYS A 168 5.48 13.13 13.94
C LYS A 168 5.01 11.73 13.52
N VAL A 169 4.69 11.53 12.24
CA VAL A 169 4.32 10.21 11.72
C VAL A 169 5.53 9.28 11.77
N LEU A 170 6.70 9.73 11.31
CA LEU A 170 7.93 8.94 11.33
C LEU A 170 8.38 8.60 12.76
N GLU A 171 8.32 9.55 13.68
CA GLU A 171 8.64 9.32 15.10
C GLU A 171 7.72 8.25 15.73
N ARG A 172 6.41 8.33 15.49
CA ARG A 172 5.45 7.34 15.97
C ARG A 172 5.64 5.97 15.32
N LEU A 173 5.98 5.94 14.02
CA LEU A 173 6.25 4.72 13.31
C LEU A 173 7.47 4.01 13.88
N LYS A 174 8.55 4.76 14.12
CA LYS A 174 9.78 4.23 14.73
C LYS A 174 9.48 3.57 16.08
N LEU A 175 8.75 4.28 16.94
CA LEU A 175 8.36 3.75 18.25
C LEU A 175 7.51 2.47 18.13
N LYS A 176 6.54 2.46 17.21
CA LYS A 176 5.72 1.26 16.97
C LYS A 176 6.55 0.09 16.46
N ALA A 177 7.42 0.31 15.47
CA ALA A 177 8.27 -0.75 14.92
C ALA A 177 9.19 -1.34 15.99
N GLN A 178 9.75 -0.51 16.86
CA GLN A 178 10.52 -0.95 18.02
C GLN A 178 9.67 -1.81 18.98
N THR A 179 8.48 -1.34 19.36
CA THR A 179 7.59 -2.04 20.28
C THR A 179 7.12 -3.38 19.73
N TYR A 180 6.69 -3.44 18.48
CA TYR A 180 6.21 -4.69 17.87
C TYR A 180 7.33 -5.68 17.54
N GLY A 181 8.56 -5.20 17.35
CA GLY A 181 9.73 -6.04 17.07
C GLY A 181 10.36 -6.67 18.31
N THR A 182 9.93 -6.24 19.50
CA THR A 182 10.54 -6.65 20.78
C THR A 182 9.74 -7.77 21.43
N ASP A 183 10.40 -8.78 21.95
CA ASP A 183 9.78 -9.80 22.78
C ASP A 183 9.54 -9.23 24.18
N PRO A 184 8.28 -9.14 24.65
CA PRO A 184 7.97 -8.58 25.98
C PRO A 184 8.62 -9.34 27.14
N SER A 185 9.02 -10.60 26.93
CA SER A 185 9.65 -11.43 27.96
C SER A 185 11.12 -11.07 28.23
N LEU A 186 11.76 -10.33 27.30
CA LEU A 186 13.19 -9.99 27.41
C LEU A 186 13.47 -8.70 28.21
N GLY A 187 12.44 -8.03 28.71
CA GLY A 187 12.59 -6.77 29.47
C GLY A 187 13.17 -5.61 28.66
N PRO A 188 13.61 -4.52 29.32
CA PRO A 188 14.13 -3.33 28.64
C PRO A 188 15.40 -3.59 27.79
N ASP A 189 16.19 -4.59 28.14
CA ASP A 189 17.41 -4.96 27.44
C ASP A 189 17.15 -5.76 26.14
N GLY A 190 15.91 -6.22 25.92
CA GLY A 190 15.51 -6.97 24.73
C GLY A 190 15.38 -6.14 23.44
N TRP A 191 15.53 -4.83 23.53
CA TRP A 191 15.41 -3.91 22.37
C TRP A 191 16.49 -4.15 21.30
N ASP A 192 17.63 -4.70 21.71
CA ASP A 192 18.74 -5.02 20.81
C ASP A 192 18.52 -6.30 19.99
N GLN A 193 17.46 -7.08 20.31
CA GLN A 193 17.08 -8.31 19.60
C GLN A 193 15.80 -8.17 18.76
N SER A 194 15.51 -6.96 18.32
CA SER A 194 14.35 -6.72 17.47
C SER A 194 14.38 -7.58 16.21
N LYS A 195 13.32 -8.38 15.99
CA LYS A 195 13.11 -9.16 14.78
C LYS A 195 12.74 -8.32 13.57
N ILE A 196 12.53 -7.01 13.75
CA ILE A 196 12.13 -6.06 12.71
C ILE A 196 13.29 -5.09 12.46
N ASN A 197 13.67 -4.94 11.20
CA ASN A 197 14.57 -3.87 10.79
C ASN A 197 13.82 -2.54 10.85
N VAL A 198 13.92 -1.85 11.99
CA VAL A 198 13.21 -0.58 12.27
C VAL A 198 13.59 0.49 11.27
N ASP A 199 14.87 0.60 10.92
CA ASP A 199 15.35 1.62 10.00
C ASP A 199 14.83 1.37 8.57
N ALA A 200 14.71 0.11 8.14
CA ALA A 200 14.10 -0.22 6.86
C ALA A 200 12.61 0.17 6.81
N VAL A 201 11.87 0.00 7.92
CA VAL A 201 10.48 0.41 8.02
C VAL A 201 10.34 1.93 7.99
N VAL A 202 11.19 2.66 8.71
CA VAL A 202 11.18 4.14 8.72
C VAL A 202 11.54 4.67 7.33
N SER A 203 12.62 4.17 6.71
CA SER A 203 13.02 4.56 5.35
C SER A 203 11.93 4.27 4.31
N MET A 204 11.22 3.14 4.43
CA MET A 204 10.08 2.85 3.54
C MET A 204 9.02 3.96 3.62
N TYR A 205 8.70 4.43 4.82
CA TYR A 205 7.71 5.50 4.97
C TYR A 205 8.22 6.85 4.46
N GLU A 206 9.46 7.20 4.79
CA GLU A 206 10.07 8.49 4.43
C GLU A 206 10.31 8.60 2.92
N ASP A 207 10.88 7.55 2.33
CA ASP A 207 11.33 7.57 0.94
C ASP A 207 10.26 7.14 -0.06
N PHE A 208 9.18 6.47 0.41
CA PHE A 208 8.19 5.91 -0.50
C PHE A 208 6.74 6.21 -0.08
N VAL A 209 6.30 5.81 1.12
CA VAL A 209 4.87 5.92 1.49
C VAL A 209 4.42 7.38 1.54
N ILE A 210 5.19 8.28 2.15
CA ILE A 210 4.86 9.71 2.24
C ILE A 210 4.89 10.35 0.84
N PRO A 211 5.96 10.21 0.03
CA PRO A 211 5.99 10.77 -1.32
C PRO A 211 4.86 10.26 -2.22
N LEU A 212 4.58 8.95 -2.19
CA LEU A 212 3.53 8.37 -3.03
C LEU A 212 2.12 8.76 -2.55
N THR A 213 1.92 8.95 -1.24
CA THR A 213 0.65 9.51 -0.71
C THR A 213 0.42 10.93 -1.24
N LYS A 214 1.47 11.77 -1.28
CA LYS A 214 1.37 13.11 -1.88
C LYS A 214 1.07 13.08 -3.37
N GLU A 215 1.65 12.13 -4.10
CA GLU A 215 1.33 11.93 -5.51
C GLU A 215 -0.15 11.61 -5.67
N VAL A 216 -0.71 10.68 -4.89
CA VAL A 216 -2.14 10.36 -4.89
C VAL A 216 -3.00 11.58 -4.56
N GLU A 217 -2.60 12.39 -3.58
CA GLU A 217 -3.31 13.63 -3.22
C GLU A 217 -3.34 14.63 -4.38
N VAL A 218 -2.20 14.82 -5.05
CA VAL A 218 -2.10 15.73 -6.21
C VAL A 218 -2.92 15.23 -7.39
N GLU A 219 -2.80 13.93 -7.74
CA GLU A 219 -3.56 13.34 -8.86
C GLU A 219 -5.06 13.40 -8.61
N TYR A 220 -5.50 13.13 -7.39
CA TYR A 220 -6.90 13.26 -7.01
C TYR A 220 -7.41 14.70 -7.16
N LEU A 221 -6.65 15.70 -6.68
CA LEU A 221 -7.03 17.10 -6.80
C LEU A 221 -7.07 17.57 -8.25
N MET A 222 -6.18 17.08 -9.10
CA MET A 222 -6.19 17.41 -10.53
C MET A 222 -7.48 16.97 -11.22
N GLN A 223 -8.08 15.86 -10.79
CA GLN A 223 -9.34 15.35 -11.32
C GLN A 223 -10.57 15.96 -10.64
N ARG A 224 -10.39 16.74 -9.57
CA ARG A 224 -11.49 17.20 -8.70
C ARG A 224 -12.50 18.13 -9.38
N LEU A 225 -12.13 18.78 -10.46
CA LEU A 225 -12.97 19.70 -11.22
C LEU A 225 -13.41 19.16 -12.59
N GLU A 226 -13.09 17.90 -12.90
CA GLU A 226 -13.54 17.26 -14.14
C GLU A 226 -15.05 17.05 -14.09
N PRO A 227 -15.78 17.17 -15.22
CA PRO A 227 -17.20 16.90 -15.25
C PRO A 227 -17.47 15.44 -14.86
N VAL A 228 -18.48 15.19 -14.04
CA VAL A 228 -18.99 13.85 -13.78
C VAL A 228 -19.90 13.48 -14.93
N GLU A 229 -19.50 12.50 -15.75
CA GLU A 229 -20.37 11.92 -16.78
C GLU A 229 -21.56 11.16 -16.19
#